data_675e901a8c0ae208776abe24c438e683
#
_entry.id   675e901a8c0ae208776abe24c438e683
#
_cell.length_a   1.000
_cell.length_b   1.000
_cell.length_c   1.000
_cell.angle_alpha   90.00
_cell.angle_beta   90.00
_cell.angle_gamma   90.00
#
_symmetry.space_group_name_H-M   'P 1'
#
loop_
_entity.id
_entity.type
_entity.pdbx_description
1 polymer ?
#
loop_
_entity_poly.entity_id
_entity_poly.type
_entity_poly.pdbx_seq_one_letter_code
_entity_poly.pdbx_strand_id
1 'polypeptide(L)'
;MSLIPDFELGIWNAWIFIIPLIIYWFAGVKFLFSKRMPESTPLKRRKDRIISNILVIVMFFSFFYSVFVQLKIETIWLIIGLFVYLVGMVLINLTMINFATTSIDIPVTKGVYRYSRNPMFIGFFFVYAGISIACISWV
;
A
#
# COMPACT_ATOMS: atom_id res chain seq x y z
N MET A 1 -4.23 6.88 28.94
CA MET A 1 -3.81 6.76 27.54
C MET A 1 -4.24 5.41 27.04
N SER A 2 -5.28 5.34 26.24
CA SER A 2 -5.70 4.09 25.60
C SER A 2 -4.85 3.93 24.33
N LEU A 3 -3.98 2.92 24.33
CA LEU A 3 -3.19 2.51 23.13
C LEU A 3 -4.08 1.84 22.07
N ILE A 4 -5.34 1.61 22.40
CA ILE A 4 -6.31 0.97 21.51
C ILE A 4 -7.23 2.07 21.02
N PRO A 5 -7.32 2.31 19.70
CA PRO A 5 -8.26 3.27 19.13
C PRO A 5 -9.69 2.82 19.44
N ASP A 6 -10.59 3.77 19.65
CA ASP A 6 -12.01 3.48 19.81
C ASP A 6 -12.53 2.85 18.51
N PHE A 7 -13.07 1.62 18.63
CA PHE A 7 -13.64 0.90 17.51
C PHE A 7 -15.09 1.32 17.35
N GLU A 8 -15.36 2.17 16.38
CA GLU A 8 -16.71 2.54 16.00
C GLU A 8 -16.89 2.47 14.49
N LEU A 9 -18.06 1.99 14.06
CA LEU A 9 -18.46 2.02 12.65
C LEU A 9 -18.93 3.43 12.30
N GLY A 10 -18.10 4.17 11.61
CA GLY A 10 -18.38 5.53 11.19
C GLY A 10 -18.06 5.78 9.70
N ILE A 11 -18.65 6.86 9.16
CA ILE A 11 -18.37 7.29 7.79
C ILE A 11 -16.93 7.79 7.66
N TRP A 12 -16.39 8.40 8.72
CA TRP A 12 -15.06 9.00 8.77
C TRP A 12 -14.03 8.06 9.39
N ASN A 13 -13.90 6.86 8.82
CA ASN A 13 -12.95 5.85 9.27
C ASN A 13 -11.79 5.70 8.28
N ALA A 14 -10.73 5.02 8.68
CA ALA A 14 -9.52 4.83 7.92
C ALA A 14 -9.72 4.11 6.56
N TRP A 15 -10.88 3.48 6.34
CA TRP A 15 -11.24 2.87 5.07
C TRP A 15 -11.23 3.86 3.89
N ILE A 16 -11.44 5.16 4.16
CA ILE A 16 -11.37 6.23 3.16
C ILE A 16 -9.99 6.26 2.48
N PHE A 17 -8.91 6.01 3.23
CA PHE A 17 -7.56 5.95 2.68
C PHE A 17 -7.28 4.66 1.90
N ILE A 18 -8.01 3.60 2.19
CA ILE A 18 -7.80 2.29 1.56
C ILE A 18 -8.54 2.18 0.23
N ILE A 19 -9.69 2.83 0.06
CA ILE A 19 -10.41 2.84 -1.21
C ILE A 19 -9.53 3.32 -2.39
N PRO A 20 -8.87 4.49 -2.33
CA PRO A 20 -7.98 4.91 -3.40
C PRO A 20 -6.85 3.91 -3.67
N LEU A 21 -6.31 3.29 -2.61
CA LEU A 21 -5.28 2.27 -2.74
C LEU A 21 -5.78 1.03 -3.49
N ILE A 22 -6.99 0.57 -3.18
CA ILE A 22 -7.62 -0.58 -3.86
C ILE A 22 -7.90 -0.26 -5.32
N ILE A 23 -8.54 0.88 -5.59
CA ILE A 23 -8.82 1.33 -6.97
C ILE A 23 -7.52 1.41 -7.76
N TYR A 24 -6.51 2.01 -7.16
CA TYR A 24 -5.20 2.15 -7.76
C TYR A 24 -4.53 0.79 -8.03
N TRP A 25 -4.62 -0.14 -7.08
CA TRP A 25 -4.11 -1.50 -7.24
C TRP A 25 -4.78 -2.22 -8.41
N PHE A 26 -6.11 -2.21 -8.48
CA PHE A 26 -6.84 -2.85 -9.59
C PHE A 26 -6.54 -2.19 -10.93
N ALA A 27 -6.50 -0.87 -11.00
CA ALA A 27 -6.12 -0.14 -12.19
C ALA A 27 -4.67 -0.44 -12.60
N GLY A 28 -3.74 -0.42 -11.64
CA GLY A 28 -2.34 -0.72 -11.86
C GLY A 28 -2.13 -2.14 -12.37
N VAL A 29 -2.76 -3.13 -11.76
CA VAL A 29 -2.69 -4.53 -12.20
C VAL A 29 -3.26 -4.67 -13.61
N LYS A 30 -4.41 -4.07 -13.89
CA LYS A 30 -5.04 -4.19 -15.20
C LYS A 30 -4.28 -3.48 -16.33
N PHE A 31 -3.79 -2.26 -16.10
CA PHE A 31 -3.21 -1.43 -17.16
C PHE A 31 -1.68 -1.54 -17.26
N LEU A 32 -0.98 -1.68 -16.15
CA LEU A 32 0.48 -1.65 -16.11
C LEU A 32 1.09 -3.04 -16.06
N PHE A 33 0.54 -3.93 -15.26
CA PHE A 33 1.06 -5.29 -15.15
C PHE A 33 0.64 -6.20 -16.28
N SER A 34 -0.52 -5.97 -16.92
CA SER A 34 -0.98 -6.83 -18.03
C SER A 34 -0.05 -6.80 -19.23
N LYS A 35 0.76 -5.74 -19.40
CA LYS A 35 1.75 -5.65 -20.47
C LYS A 35 3.01 -6.50 -20.24
N ARG A 36 3.32 -6.80 -18.96
CA ARG A 36 4.56 -7.52 -18.59
C ARG A 36 4.29 -8.88 -17.94
N MET A 37 3.05 -9.19 -17.58
CA MET A 37 2.67 -10.44 -16.93
C MET A 37 2.10 -11.56 -17.84
N PRO A 38 2.10 -11.50 -19.19
CA PRO A 38 1.52 -12.61 -19.96
C PRO A 38 2.27 -13.94 -19.74
N GLU A 39 3.48 -13.90 -19.24
CA GLU A 39 4.32 -15.06 -19.02
C GLU A 39 5.05 -15.05 -17.67
N SER A 40 4.42 -14.50 -16.64
CA SER A 40 4.97 -14.66 -15.31
C SER A 40 5.09 -16.16 -15.05
N THR A 41 6.33 -16.64 -15.05
CA THR A 41 6.66 -17.99 -14.62
C THR A 41 5.86 -18.29 -13.36
N PRO A 42 5.05 -19.34 -13.35
CA PRO A 42 4.28 -19.71 -12.16
C PRO A 42 5.25 -19.75 -10.99
N LEU A 43 4.87 -19.12 -9.86
CA LEU A 43 5.69 -19.05 -8.65
C LEU A 43 6.29 -20.45 -8.40
N LYS A 44 7.51 -20.64 -8.89
CA LYS A 44 8.15 -21.94 -9.06
C LYS A 44 8.49 -22.58 -7.72
N ARG A 45 8.62 -21.73 -6.67
CA ARG A 45 8.98 -22.20 -5.33
C ARG A 45 7.77 -22.16 -4.41
N ARG A 46 7.51 -23.25 -3.73
CA ARG A 46 6.45 -23.35 -2.70
C ARG A 46 6.55 -22.22 -1.67
N LYS A 47 7.77 -21.81 -1.32
CA LYS A 47 8.04 -20.67 -0.41
C LYS A 47 7.48 -19.34 -0.93
N ASP A 48 7.67 -19.05 -2.22
CA ASP A 48 7.22 -17.78 -2.81
C ASP A 48 5.70 -17.71 -2.84
N ARG A 49 5.02 -18.83 -3.05
CA ARG A 49 3.56 -18.94 -2.99
C ARG A 49 3.03 -18.72 -1.58
N ILE A 50 3.69 -19.31 -0.58
CA ILE A 50 3.30 -19.12 0.84
C ILE A 50 3.46 -17.65 1.23
N ILE A 51 4.60 -17.02 0.90
CA ILE A 51 4.85 -15.59 1.19
C ILE A 51 3.81 -14.71 0.50
N SER A 52 3.50 -14.97 -0.77
CA SER A 52 2.47 -14.22 -1.50
C SER A 52 1.10 -14.34 -0.84
N ASN A 53 0.70 -15.55 -0.43
CA ASN A 53 -0.57 -15.77 0.25
C ASN A 53 -0.63 -15.06 1.61
N ILE A 54 0.46 -15.10 2.38
CA ILE A 54 0.55 -14.39 3.67
C ILE A 54 0.38 -12.87 3.44
N LEU A 55 1.05 -12.30 2.44
CA LEU A 55 0.91 -10.87 2.12
C LEU A 55 -0.52 -10.50 1.75
N VAL A 56 -1.20 -11.32 0.96
CA VAL A 56 -2.61 -11.11 0.61
C VAL A 56 -3.50 -11.16 1.86
N ILE A 57 -3.29 -12.13 2.74
CA ILE A 57 -4.05 -12.26 3.99
C ILE A 57 -3.81 -11.02 4.88
N VAL A 58 -2.56 -10.58 5.03
CA VAL A 58 -2.22 -9.38 5.80
C VAL A 58 -2.90 -8.14 5.22
N MET A 59 -2.91 -7.98 3.89
CA MET A 59 -3.61 -6.87 3.22
C MET A 59 -5.12 -6.89 3.51
N PHE A 60 -5.76 -8.06 3.41
CA PHE A 60 -7.19 -8.21 3.73
C PHE A 60 -7.45 -7.88 5.20
N PHE A 61 -6.63 -8.38 6.11
CA PHE A 61 -6.78 -8.11 7.54
C PHE A 61 -6.61 -6.62 7.84
N SER A 62 -5.64 -5.96 7.23
CA SER A 62 -5.43 -4.51 7.36
C SER A 62 -6.64 -3.72 6.84
N PHE A 63 -7.26 -4.17 5.74
CA PHE A 63 -8.47 -3.57 5.21
C PHE A 63 -9.62 -3.67 6.22
N PHE A 64 -9.90 -4.88 6.72
CA PHE A 64 -10.95 -5.08 7.73
C PHE A 64 -10.70 -4.24 8.99
N TYR A 65 -9.45 -4.23 9.47
CA TYR A 65 -9.08 -3.43 10.63
C TYR A 65 -9.34 -1.94 10.42
N SER A 66 -9.03 -1.41 9.24
CA SER A 66 -9.21 0.01 8.91
C SER A 66 -10.67 0.47 8.90
N VAL A 67 -11.62 -0.45 8.68
CA VAL A 67 -13.06 -0.13 8.72
C VAL A 67 -13.51 0.27 10.13
N PHE A 68 -12.85 -0.26 11.16
CA PHE A 68 -13.21 -0.02 12.56
C PHE A 68 -12.43 1.12 13.21
N VAL A 69 -11.36 1.62 12.58
CA VAL A 69 -10.49 2.66 13.14
C VAL A 69 -10.97 4.03 12.69
N GLN A 70 -11.33 4.87 13.66
CA GLN A 70 -11.79 6.25 13.41
C GLN A 70 -10.62 7.17 13.02
N LEU A 71 -10.91 8.07 12.07
CA LEU A 71 -10.04 9.19 11.73
C LEU A 71 -10.36 10.38 12.64
N LYS A 72 -9.36 10.95 13.29
CA LYS A 72 -9.52 12.19 14.04
C LYS A 72 -9.33 13.40 13.13
N ILE A 73 -10.45 13.88 12.58
CA ILE A 73 -10.47 14.90 11.54
C ILE A 73 -9.96 16.27 12.04
N GLU A 74 -10.10 16.58 13.31
CA GLU A 74 -9.74 17.89 13.88
C GLU A 74 -8.28 17.99 14.35
N THR A 75 -7.44 17.02 14.02
CA THR A 75 -6.09 16.93 14.56
C THR A 75 -5.03 17.19 13.49
N ILE A 76 -3.96 17.92 13.85
CA ILE A 76 -2.80 18.13 12.97
C ILE A 76 -2.18 16.80 12.49
N TRP A 77 -2.37 15.74 13.25
CA TRP A 77 -1.90 14.39 12.92
C TRP A 77 -2.55 13.82 11.65
N LEU A 78 -3.79 14.24 11.35
CA LEU A 78 -4.43 13.88 10.07
C LEU A 78 -3.65 14.46 8.90
N ILE A 79 -3.22 15.72 8.99
CA ILE A 79 -2.47 16.40 7.93
C ILE A 79 -1.11 15.75 7.74
N ILE A 80 -0.40 15.46 8.84
CA ILE A 80 0.89 14.78 8.80
C ILE A 80 0.73 13.37 8.22
N GLY A 81 -0.26 12.61 8.69
CA GLY A 81 -0.56 11.28 8.21
C GLY A 81 -0.91 11.27 6.72
N LEU A 82 -1.72 12.24 6.27
CA LEU A 82 -2.07 12.40 4.86
C LEU A 82 -0.84 12.70 4.00
N PHE A 83 0.06 13.54 4.47
CA PHE A 83 1.31 13.84 3.76
C PHE A 83 2.17 12.59 3.59
N VAL A 84 2.39 11.84 4.67
CA VAL A 84 3.15 10.58 4.65
C VAL A 84 2.49 9.54 3.74
N TYR A 85 1.15 9.43 3.78
CA TYR A 85 0.36 8.59 2.90
C TYR A 85 0.57 8.93 1.42
N LEU A 86 0.51 10.22 1.07
CA LEU A 86 0.71 10.69 -0.30
C LEU A 86 2.13 10.37 -0.80
N VAL A 87 3.15 10.54 0.04
CA VAL A 87 4.53 10.14 -0.30
C VAL A 87 4.59 8.64 -0.61
N GLY A 88 3.95 7.80 0.18
CA GLY A 88 3.83 6.36 -0.07
C GLY A 88 3.14 6.05 -1.40
N MET A 89 2.04 6.73 -1.71
CA MET A 89 1.31 6.58 -2.97
C MET A 89 2.16 6.98 -4.17
N VAL A 90 2.91 8.07 -4.09
CA VAL A 90 3.85 8.49 -5.15
C VAL A 90 4.93 7.44 -5.38
N LEU A 91 5.51 6.88 -4.31
CA LEU A 91 6.51 5.81 -4.43
C LEU A 91 5.95 4.55 -5.10
N ILE A 92 4.73 4.13 -4.75
CA ILE A 92 4.06 2.99 -5.39
C ILE A 92 3.83 3.28 -6.88
N ASN A 93 3.36 4.49 -7.21
CA ASN A 93 3.17 4.93 -8.59
C ASN A 93 4.46 4.84 -9.42
N LEU A 94 5.53 5.45 -8.94
CA LEU A 94 6.83 5.43 -9.61
C LEU A 94 7.35 4.00 -9.77
N THR A 95 7.16 3.15 -8.76
CA THR A 95 7.53 1.74 -8.82
C THR A 95 6.80 1.00 -9.92
N MET A 96 5.47 1.17 -10.00
CA MET A 96 4.65 0.53 -11.02
C MET A 96 4.99 1.00 -12.43
N ILE A 97 5.17 2.31 -12.63
CA ILE A 97 5.56 2.88 -13.93
C ILE A 97 6.92 2.34 -14.37
N ASN A 98 7.92 2.36 -13.47
CA ASN A 98 9.25 1.85 -13.78
C ASN A 98 9.23 0.36 -14.11
N PHE A 99 8.41 -0.42 -13.40
CA PHE A 99 8.22 -1.84 -13.68
C PHE A 99 7.57 -2.06 -15.05
N ALA A 100 6.51 -1.33 -15.37
CA ALA A 100 5.74 -1.50 -16.60
C ALA A 100 6.50 -1.03 -17.85
N THR A 101 7.40 -0.04 -17.70
CA THR A 101 8.16 0.55 -18.81
C THR A 101 9.51 -0.14 -19.08
N THR A 102 9.89 -1.12 -18.26
CA THR A 102 11.13 -1.89 -18.46
C THR A 102 10.84 -3.13 -19.31
N SER A 103 11.71 -3.45 -20.27
CA SER A 103 11.61 -4.64 -21.12
C SER A 103 11.61 -5.93 -20.30
N ILE A 104 10.94 -6.98 -20.79
CA ILE A 104 10.76 -8.26 -20.09
C ILE A 104 12.09 -8.95 -19.78
N ASP A 105 13.05 -8.84 -20.73
CA ASP A 105 14.34 -9.54 -20.68
C ASP A 105 15.38 -8.85 -19.79
N ILE A 106 15.08 -7.67 -19.26
CA ILE A 106 16.03 -6.87 -18.48
C ILE A 106 15.51 -6.70 -17.04
N PRO A 107 16.36 -6.91 -16.01
CA PRO A 107 15.98 -6.63 -14.65
C PRO A 107 15.69 -5.13 -14.46
N VAL A 108 14.67 -4.81 -13.68
CA VAL A 108 14.28 -3.42 -13.41
C VAL A 108 15.32 -2.77 -12.51
N THR A 109 16.12 -1.86 -13.07
CA THR A 109 17.17 -1.11 -12.36
C THR A 109 16.99 0.40 -12.45
N LYS A 110 15.92 0.86 -13.12
CA LYS A 110 15.65 2.29 -13.38
C LYS A 110 14.88 2.94 -12.22
N GLY A 111 15.07 4.25 -12.07
CA GLY A 111 14.31 5.09 -11.15
C GLY A 111 14.44 4.63 -9.69
N VAL A 112 13.32 4.40 -9.02
CA VAL A 112 13.29 4.00 -7.61
C VAL A 112 13.94 2.63 -7.33
N TYR A 113 14.03 1.75 -8.32
CA TYR A 113 14.73 0.46 -8.22
C TYR A 113 16.26 0.61 -8.10
N ARG A 114 16.80 1.79 -8.40
CA ARG A 114 18.24 2.09 -8.20
C ARG A 114 18.58 2.19 -6.71
N TYR A 115 17.63 2.64 -5.89
CA TYR A 115 17.83 2.84 -4.45
C TYR A 115 17.42 1.64 -3.61
N SER A 116 16.47 0.85 -4.08
CA SER A 116 16.00 -0.33 -3.37
C SER A 116 15.62 -1.44 -4.34
N ARG A 117 15.89 -2.69 -3.97
CA ARG A 117 15.46 -3.88 -4.74
C ARG A 117 13.94 -4.05 -4.72
N ASN A 118 13.27 -3.56 -3.69
CA ASN A 118 11.83 -3.70 -3.49
C ASN A 118 11.19 -2.36 -3.11
N PRO A 119 11.20 -1.34 -3.97
CA PRO A 119 10.69 -0.01 -3.65
C PRO A 119 9.18 -0.01 -3.37
N MET A 120 8.45 -0.99 -3.87
CA MET A 120 7.02 -1.16 -3.64
C MET A 120 6.71 -1.40 -2.15
N PHE A 121 7.53 -2.20 -1.45
CA PHE A 121 7.35 -2.42 -0.02
C PHE A 121 7.61 -1.15 0.80
N ILE A 122 8.57 -0.33 0.38
CA ILE A 122 8.82 0.97 1.01
C ILE A 122 7.60 1.87 0.83
N GLY A 123 7.02 1.91 -0.37
CA GLY A 123 5.80 2.65 -0.64
C GLY A 123 4.64 2.21 0.26
N PHE A 124 4.39 0.91 0.39
CA PHE A 124 3.37 0.38 1.30
C PHE A 124 3.66 0.71 2.76
N PHE A 125 4.92 0.65 3.19
CA PHE A 125 5.29 1.05 4.54
C PHE A 125 4.89 2.50 4.82
N PHE A 126 5.18 3.44 3.92
CA PHE A 126 4.77 4.84 4.07
C PHE A 126 3.24 5.01 4.04
N VAL A 127 2.53 4.27 3.20
CA VAL A 127 1.06 4.29 3.17
C VAL A 127 0.48 3.86 4.51
N TYR A 128 0.90 2.72 5.06
CA TYR A 128 0.39 2.23 6.34
C TYR A 128 0.84 3.09 7.52
N ALA A 129 2.08 3.61 7.49
CA ALA A 129 2.55 4.58 8.49
C ALA A 129 1.70 5.86 8.46
N GLY A 130 1.39 6.37 7.27
CA GLY A 130 0.52 7.54 7.10
C GLY A 130 -0.87 7.32 7.68
N ILE A 131 -1.49 6.17 7.39
CA ILE A 131 -2.80 5.79 7.96
C ILE A 131 -2.71 5.70 9.49
N SER A 132 -1.67 5.05 10.02
CA SER A 132 -1.47 4.90 11.46
C SER A 132 -1.32 6.25 12.16
N ILE A 133 -0.57 7.18 11.56
CA ILE A 133 -0.40 8.54 12.08
C ILE A 133 -1.72 9.30 12.05
N ALA A 134 -2.50 9.18 10.96
CA ALA A 134 -3.79 9.84 10.83
C ALA A 134 -4.83 9.32 11.84
N CYS A 135 -4.67 8.09 12.31
CA CYS A 135 -5.55 7.45 13.30
C CYS A 135 -5.05 7.59 14.74
N ILE A 136 -3.87 8.18 14.98
CA ILE A 136 -3.33 8.34 16.34
C ILE A 136 -4.26 9.23 17.16
N SER A 137 -4.80 8.63 18.21
CA SER A 137 -5.60 9.31 19.22
C SER A 137 -4.66 9.81 20.32
N TRP A 138 -4.20 11.06 20.18
CA TRP A 138 -3.60 11.78 21.29
C TRP A 138 -4.70 12.54 22.02
N VAL A 139 -5.19 12.01 23.13
CA VAL A 139 -5.97 12.72 24.12
C VAL A 139 -5.13 12.86 25.36
#